data_b2bbc28c6286993cd37f70c9e0473083
#
_entry.id   b2bbc28c6286993cd37f70c9e0473083
#
_cell.length_a   1.000
_cell.length_b   1.000
_cell.length_c   1.000
_cell.angle_alpha   90.00
_cell.angle_beta   90.00
_cell.angle_gamma   90.00
#
_symmetry.space_group_name_H-M   'P 1'
#
loop_
_entity.id
_entity.type
_entity.pdbx_description
1 polymer ?
#
loop_
_entity_poly.entity_id
_entity_poly.type
_entity_poly.pdbx_seq_one_letter_code
_entity_poly.pdbx_strand_id
1 'polypeptide(L)'
;MLFRSKAAVFPLVNKDGMPELARRIFDDLRKHYNTFYDDGGSIGRRYRRQDEAGTPFGITIDGQSTQDGTVTVRDRDTLKQIRLAADQLAEYLAERLRS
;
A
#
# COMPACT_ATOMS: atom_id res chain seq x y z
N MET A 1 -1.33 -23.58 6.41
CA MET A 1 -1.74 -22.24 6.88
C MET A 1 -1.44 -21.20 5.82
N LEU A 2 -2.38 -20.33 5.57
CA LEU A 2 -2.19 -19.28 4.59
C LEU A 2 -1.78 -17.98 5.27
N PHE A 3 -0.67 -17.43 4.82
CA PHE A 3 -0.21 -16.13 5.30
C PHE A 3 -0.75 -15.07 4.35
N ARG A 4 -1.88 -14.47 4.76
CA ARG A 4 -2.46 -13.40 3.97
C ARG A 4 -1.72 -12.11 4.22
N SER A 5 -1.51 -11.36 3.15
CA SER A 5 -0.95 -10.03 3.28
C SER A 5 -1.93 -9.11 3.98
N LYS A 6 -1.43 -8.28 4.88
CA LYS A 6 -2.23 -7.26 5.56
C LYS A 6 -2.28 -5.97 4.75
N ALA A 7 -1.28 -5.75 3.93
CA ALA A 7 -1.19 -4.58 3.09
C ALA A 7 -0.49 -4.93 1.80
N ALA A 8 -0.80 -4.18 0.74
CA ALA A 8 -0.09 -4.27 -0.53
C ALA A 8 0.38 -2.87 -0.91
N VAL A 9 1.58 -2.77 -1.49
CA VAL A 9 2.18 -1.49 -1.86
C VAL A 9 2.35 -1.45 -3.36
N PHE A 10 1.89 -0.36 -3.99
CA PHE A 10 1.94 -0.19 -5.43
C PHE A 10 2.57 1.14 -5.81
N PRO A 11 3.61 1.17 -6.65
CA PRO A 11 3.93 2.40 -7.36
C PRO A 11 2.88 2.61 -8.46
N LEU A 12 2.34 3.83 -8.58
CA LEU A 12 1.31 4.09 -9.58
C LEU A 12 1.83 3.79 -10.99
N VAL A 13 3.04 4.26 -11.28
CA VAL A 13 3.76 3.93 -12.49
C VAL A 13 5.22 3.64 -12.12
N ASN A 14 5.95 2.99 -13.02
CA ASN A 14 7.33 2.57 -12.74
C ASN A 14 8.35 3.59 -13.22
N LYS A 15 8.19 4.85 -12.78
CA LYS A 15 9.09 5.95 -13.13
C LYS A 15 9.07 7.04 -12.08
N ASP A 16 9.95 8.04 -12.24
CA ASP A 16 9.98 9.28 -11.46
C ASP A 16 10.12 9.06 -9.95
N GLY A 17 10.89 8.03 -9.56
CA GLY A 17 11.17 7.75 -8.16
C GLY A 17 10.07 7.02 -7.42
N MET A 18 8.93 6.75 -8.06
CA MET A 18 7.83 6.03 -7.41
C MET A 18 8.21 4.61 -6.99
N PRO A 19 8.89 3.81 -7.84
CA PRO A 19 9.27 2.45 -7.41
C PRO A 19 10.24 2.47 -6.23
N GLU A 20 11.18 3.38 -6.20
CA GLU A 20 12.16 3.47 -5.11
C GLU A 20 11.47 3.81 -3.80
N LEU A 21 10.56 4.79 -3.81
CA LEU A 21 9.81 5.15 -2.62
C LEU A 21 8.86 4.02 -2.20
N ALA A 22 8.19 3.40 -3.17
CA ALA A 22 7.29 2.27 -2.88
C ALA A 22 8.07 1.13 -2.23
N ARG A 23 9.26 0.83 -2.73
CA ARG A 23 10.09 -0.24 -2.16
C ARG A 23 10.53 0.08 -0.75
N ARG A 24 10.86 1.34 -0.47
CA ARG A 24 11.24 1.76 0.88
C ARG A 24 10.07 1.57 1.85
N ILE A 25 8.87 1.98 1.43
CA ILE A 25 7.68 1.83 2.26
C ILE A 25 7.36 0.35 2.48
N PHE A 26 7.47 -0.45 1.43
CA PHE A 26 7.30 -1.90 1.53
C PHE A 26 8.29 -2.51 2.52
N ASP A 27 9.56 -2.14 2.44
CA ASP A 27 10.58 -2.68 3.34
C ASP A 27 10.30 -2.32 4.80
N ASP A 28 9.78 -1.13 5.05
CA ASP A 28 9.41 -0.72 6.41
C ASP A 28 8.20 -1.50 6.92
N LEU A 29 7.16 -1.64 6.09
CA LEU A 29 5.94 -2.30 6.51
C LEU A 29 6.13 -3.79 6.74
N ARG A 30 6.94 -4.45 5.94
CA ARG A 30 7.13 -5.90 6.06
C ARG A 30 7.83 -6.30 7.36
N LYS A 31 8.41 -5.35 8.05
CA LYS A 31 8.98 -5.61 9.39
C LYS A 31 7.90 -5.86 10.43
N HIS A 32 6.68 -5.42 10.17
CA HIS A 32 5.56 -5.49 11.12
C HIS A 32 4.40 -6.32 10.62
N TYR A 33 4.20 -6.37 9.30
CA TYR A 33 3.06 -7.04 8.68
C TYR A 33 3.50 -7.83 7.48
N ASN A 34 2.76 -8.88 7.17
CA ASN A 34 2.92 -9.57 5.90
C ASN A 34 2.44 -8.63 4.79
N THR A 35 3.35 -8.17 3.96
CA THR A 35 3.11 -7.10 2.98
C THR A 35 3.48 -7.59 1.60
N PHE A 36 2.68 -7.23 0.60
CA PHE A 36 2.90 -7.60 -0.79
C PHE A 36 3.29 -6.35 -1.59
N TYR A 37 4.23 -6.51 -2.52
CA TYR A 37 4.64 -5.45 -3.44
C TYR A 37 4.18 -5.85 -4.83
N ASP A 38 3.43 -4.95 -5.51
CA ASP A 38 2.89 -5.27 -6.83
C ASP A 38 3.08 -4.08 -7.77
N ASP A 39 3.86 -4.26 -8.81
CA ASP A 39 4.10 -3.24 -9.83
C ASP A 39 3.69 -3.71 -11.23
N GLY A 40 2.98 -4.82 -11.33
CA GLY A 40 2.62 -5.43 -12.60
C GLY A 40 1.23 -5.06 -13.09
N GLY A 41 1.14 -4.73 -14.38
CA GLY A 41 -0.14 -4.40 -15.00
C GLY A 41 -0.66 -3.03 -14.62
N SER A 42 -1.93 -2.77 -14.93
CA SER A 42 -2.57 -1.52 -14.59
C SER A 42 -2.90 -1.46 -13.10
N ILE A 43 -3.05 -0.25 -12.56
CA ILE A 43 -3.38 -0.06 -11.14
C ILE A 43 -4.73 -0.71 -10.80
N GLY A 44 -5.69 -0.66 -11.70
CA GLY A 44 -6.98 -1.29 -11.47
C GLY A 44 -6.88 -2.79 -11.32
N ARG A 45 -6.03 -3.43 -12.12
CA ARG A 45 -5.79 -4.88 -12.00
C ARG A 45 -5.10 -5.22 -10.71
N ARG A 46 -4.19 -4.38 -10.24
CA ARG A 46 -3.49 -4.61 -8.96
C ARG A 46 -4.46 -4.57 -7.81
N TYR A 47 -5.35 -3.58 -7.78
CA TYR A 47 -6.38 -3.50 -6.76
C TYR A 47 -7.28 -4.73 -6.78
N ARG A 48 -7.70 -5.15 -7.97
CA ARG A 48 -8.56 -6.32 -8.11
C ARG A 48 -7.89 -7.59 -7.59
N ARG A 49 -6.60 -7.78 -7.92
CA ARG A 49 -5.85 -8.94 -7.42
C ARG A 49 -5.82 -8.96 -5.90
N GLN A 50 -5.59 -7.81 -5.28
CA GLN A 50 -5.49 -7.75 -3.83
C GLN A 50 -6.86 -7.88 -3.17
N ASP A 51 -7.91 -7.37 -3.79
CA ASP A 51 -9.27 -7.57 -3.30
C ASP A 51 -9.63 -9.06 -3.32
N GLU A 52 -9.28 -9.76 -4.38
CA GLU A 52 -9.53 -11.21 -4.48
C GLU A 52 -8.69 -12.00 -3.49
N ALA A 53 -7.48 -11.56 -3.23
CA ALA A 53 -6.59 -12.19 -2.25
C ALA A 53 -7.01 -11.90 -0.81
N GLY A 54 -7.91 -10.94 -0.60
CA GLY A 54 -8.36 -10.57 0.73
C GLY A 54 -7.47 -9.60 1.47
N THR A 55 -6.58 -8.89 0.76
CA THR A 55 -5.69 -7.90 1.38
C THR A 55 -6.50 -6.68 1.81
N PRO A 56 -6.52 -6.33 3.11
CA PRO A 56 -7.42 -5.28 3.58
C PRO A 56 -7.02 -3.85 3.17
N PHE A 57 -5.73 -3.59 2.95
CA PHE A 57 -5.28 -2.23 2.64
C PHE A 57 -4.36 -2.22 1.43
N GLY A 58 -4.62 -1.29 0.51
CA GLY A 58 -3.75 -1.01 -0.62
C GLY A 58 -3.12 0.37 -0.46
N ILE A 59 -1.80 0.44 -0.56
CA ILE A 59 -1.06 1.68 -0.42
C ILE A 59 -0.49 2.04 -1.80
N THR A 60 -0.90 3.19 -2.33
CA THR A 60 -0.45 3.66 -3.63
C THR A 60 0.52 4.83 -3.48
N ILE A 61 1.64 4.72 -4.16
CA ILE A 61 2.66 5.76 -4.24
C ILE A 61 2.54 6.41 -5.62
N ASP A 62 2.26 7.70 -5.65
CA ASP A 62 2.06 8.45 -6.89
C ASP A 62 3.05 9.61 -7.00
N GLY A 63 2.85 10.48 -8.00
CA GLY A 63 3.75 11.61 -8.20
C GLY A 63 3.77 12.59 -7.04
N GLN A 64 2.65 12.78 -6.37
CA GLN A 64 2.61 13.61 -5.18
C GLN A 64 3.41 13.01 -4.04
N SER A 65 3.41 11.67 -3.94
CA SER A 65 4.19 10.97 -2.92
C SER A 65 5.67 11.30 -2.98
N THR A 66 6.22 11.41 -4.19
CA THR A 66 7.64 11.73 -4.35
C THR A 66 7.95 13.20 -4.04
N GLN A 67 6.94 14.06 -4.01
CA GLN A 67 7.12 15.48 -3.73
C GLN A 67 6.94 15.80 -2.25
N ASP A 68 5.91 15.25 -1.60
CA ASP A 68 5.55 15.64 -0.23
C ASP A 68 5.57 14.47 0.77
N GLY A 69 5.93 13.28 0.33
CA GLY A 69 6.04 12.14 1.24
C GLY A 69 4.70 11.55 1.68
N THR A 70 3.61 11.87 0.98
CA THR A 70 2.30 11.31 1.33
C THR A 70 1.98 10.09 0.46
N VAL A 71 1.08 9.25 0.95
CA VAL A 71 0.62 8.06 0.23
C VAL A 71 -0.90 7.99 0.29
N THR A 72 -1.50 7.24 -0.62
CA THR A 72 -2.92 6.97 -0.61
C THR A 72 -3.15 5.57 -0.04
N VAL A 73 -4.06 5.47 0.93
CA VAL A 73 -4.45 4.19 1.52
C VAL A 73 -5.90 3.91 1.14
N ARG A 74 -6.15 2.76 0.52
CA ARG A 74 -7.48 2.31 0.15
C ARG A 74 -7.88 1.15 1.05
N ASP A 75 -9.04 1.28 1.68
CA ASP A 75 -9.63 0.23 2.51
C ASP A 75 -10.49 -0.67 1.61
N ARG A 76 -10.18 -1.96 1.57
CA ARG A 76 -10.90 -2.92 0.73
C ARG A 76 -12.39 -3.03 1.10
N ASP A 77 -12.70 -3.00 2.37
CA ASP A 77 -14.07 -3.24 2.82
C ASP A 77 -14.98 -2.04 2.61
N THR A 78 -14.48 -0.83 2.85
CA THR A 78 -15.27 0.40 2.72
C THR A 78 -15.08 1.06 1.37
N LEU A 79 -14.04 0.71 0.63
CA LEU A 79 -13.61 1.33 -0.62
C LEU A 79 -13.19 2.78 -0.44
N LYS A 80 -13.04 3.24 0.80
CA LYS A 80 -12.58 4.60 1.07
C LYS A 80 -11.08 4.72 0.84
N GLN A 81 -10.69 5.87 0.35
CA GLN A 81 -9.29 6.21 0.15
C GLN A 81 -8.99 7.48 0.93
N ILE A 82 -7.86 7.49 1.60
CA ILE A 82 -7.38 8.68 2.28
C ILE A 82 -5.91 8.89 1.91
N ARG A 83 -5.47 10.12 2.05
CA ARG A 83 -4.07 10.48 1.86
C ARG A 83 -3.49 10.86 3.21
N LEU A 84 -2.32 10.31 3.54
CA LEU A 84 -1.64 10.62 4.80
C LEU A 84 -0.13 10.55 4.58
N ALA A 85 0.61 11.12 5.52
CA ALA A 85 2.07 11.08 5.46
C ALA A 85 2.58 9.64 5.60
N ALA A 86 3.59 9.29 4.82
CA ALA A 86 4.15 7.94 4.85
C ALA A 86 4.66 7.55 6.23
N ASP A 87 5.16 8.51 7.01
CA ASP A 87 5.67 8.23 8.35
C ASP A 87 4.55 7.97 9.37
N GLN A 88 3.30 8.25 9.02
CA GLN A 88 2.13 7.94 9.86
C GLN A 88 1.46 6.64 9.46
N LEU A 89 1.93 6.00 8.40
CA LEU A 89 1.27 4.85 7.81
C LEU A 89 1.25 3.65 8.76
N ALA A 90 2.37 3.36 9.41
CA ALA A 90 2.45 2.20 10.30
C ALA A 90 1.48 2.34 11.47
N GLU A 91 1.37 3.54 12.05
CA GLU A 91 0.44 3.81 13.14
C GLU A 91 -1.01 3.71 12.68
N TYR A 92 -1.31 4.26 11.51
CA TYR A 92 -2.65 4.16 10.92
C TYR A 92 -3.09 2.71 10.76
N LEU A 93 -2.21 1.88 10.19
CA LEU A 93 -2.51 0.47 9.97
C LEU A 93 -2.62 -0.29 11.29
N ALA A 94 -1.77 0.03 12.27
CA ALA A 94 -1.78 -0.65 13.56
C ALA A 94 -3.14 -0.47 14.25
N GLU A 95 -3.71 0.72 14.20
CA GLU A 95 -5.01 0.97 14.81
C GLU A 95 -6.12 0.14 14.15
N ARG A 96 -6.08 0.01 12.83
CA ARG A 96 -7.13 -0.68 12.08
C ARG A 96 -6.97 -2.19 12.07
N LEU A 97 -5.75 -2.68 12.14
CA LEU A 97 -5.50 -4.13 12.13
C LEU A 97 -5.53 -4.75 13.51
N ARG A 98 -5.62 -3.92 14.55
CA ARG A 98 -5.61 -4.39 15.93
C ARG A 98 -6.93 -5.04 16.36
N SER A 99 -8.01 -4.61 15.78
CA SER A 99 -9.34 -5.05 16.19
C SER A 99 -9.65 -6.50 15.84
#